data_786a8fd81436c1055af8cccd1a458e20
#
_entry.id   786a8fd81436c1055af8cccd1a458e20
#
_cell.length_a   1.000
_cell.length_b   1.000
_cell.length_c   1.000
_cell.angle_alpha   90.00
_cell.angle_beta   90.00
_cell.angle_gamma   90.00
#
_symmetry.space_group_name_H-M   'P 1'
#
loop_
_entity.id
_entity.type
_entity.pdbx_description
1 polymer ?
#
loop_
_entity_poly.entity_id
_entity_poly.type
_entity_poly.pdbx_seq_one_letter_code
_entity_poly.pdbx_strand_id
1 'polypeptide(L)'
;MNIVSSAKRQIILDTETTGMNQGVGAIYLGHRIIEIGCVEVINRRLTGRHYHEYINPQQLIDTEAIEVHGITNEFIADKPKFAEISKGFIEFIDGAEVVAHNANFDVSFMDHEFSLLQPSGP
;
A
#
# COMPACT_ATOMS: atom_id res chain seq x y z
N MET A 1 33.03 10.51 19.46
CA MET A 1 32.40 10.44 18.77
C MET A 1 31.44 9.80 18.77
N ASN A 2 30.67 9.94 18.82
CA ASN A 2 29.82 9.25 18.61
C ASN A 2 29.21 9.15 17.61
N ILE A 3 29.19 8.42 17.29
CA ILE A 3 28.67 8.31 16.16
C ILE A 3 27.45 7.75 16.16
N VAL A 4 26.62 8.45 15.84
CA VAL A 4 25.44 7.88 15.73
C VAL A 4 25.21 7.47 14.42
N SER A 5 25.42 6.36 14.22
CA SER A 5 24.91 5.93 13.03
C SER A 5 23.50 5.64 13.21
N SER A 6 22.71 6.40 12.72
CA SER A 6 21.37 6.00 12.58
C SER A 6 21.32 4.96 11.50
N ALA A 7 20.98 3.79 11.86
CA ALA A 7 20.73 2.72 10.93
C ALA A 7 19.63 3.19 9.98
N LYS A 8 19.92 3.21 8.70
CA LYS A 8 18.94 3.63 7.71
C LYS A 8 17.93 2.50 7.55
N ARG A 9 16.72 2.77 7.97
CA ARG A 9 15.62 1.82 7.84
C ARG A 9 14.78 2.18 6.63
N GLN A 10 14.62 1.23 5.73
CA GLN A 10 13.81 1.40 4.54
C GLN A 10 12.73 0.32 4.51
N ILE A 11 11.59 0.66 3.96
CA ILE A 11 10.52 -0.29 3.67
C ILE A 11 10.35 -0.32 2.17
N ILE A 12 10.58 -1.47 1.57
CA ILE A 12 10.33 -1.68 0.16
C ILE A 12 8.88 -2.11 0.05
N LEU A 13 8.09 -1.33 -0.67
CA LEU A 13 6.64 -1.49 -0.71
C LEU A 13 6.16 -1.76 -2.13
N ASP A 14 5.21 -2.66 -2.26
CA ASP A 14 4.53 -2.93 -3.50
C ASP A 14 3.04 -3.06 -3.23
N THR A 15 2.20 -2.61 -4.17
CA THR A 15 0.75 -2.68 -4.05
C THR A 15 0.13 -3.27 -5.29
N GLU A 16 -1.06 -3.89 -5.10
CA GLU A 16 -1.97 -4.21 -6.20
C GLU A 16 -3.28 -3.48 -5.97
N THR A 17 -3.97 -3.15 -7.04
CA THR A 17 -5.17 -2.31 -6.97
C THR A 17 -6.30 -2.90 -7.81
N THR A 18 -7.49 -2.30 -7.68
CA THR A 18 -8.64 -2.67 -8.51
C THR A 18 -8.46 -2.25 -9.97
N GLY A 19 -7.46 -1.44 -10.27
CA GLY A 19 -7.19 -0.89 -11.58
C GLY A 19 -6.60 0.49 -11.43
N MET A 20 -6.57 1.26 -12.50
CA MET A 20 -6.10 2.63 -12.46
C MET A 20 -6.89 3.50 -13.42
N ASN A 21 -7.01 4.78 -13.10
CA ASN A 21 -7.66 5.74 -13.97
C ASN A 21 -6.80 5.96 -15.21
N GLN A 22 -7.38 5.76 -16.38
CA GLN A 22 -6.69 5.98 -17.66
C GLN A 22 -7.15 7.26 -18.35
N GLY A 23 -8.03 8.02 -17.70
CA GLY A 23 -8.53 9.28 -18.19
C GLY A 23 -7.84 10.45 -17.53
N VAL A 24 -8.55 11.57 -17.53
CA VAL A 24 -8.06 12.81 -16.93
C VAL A 24 -8.14 12.72 -15.41
N GLY A 25 -7.15 13.26 -14.73
CA GLY A 25 -7.13 13.31 -13.27
C GLY A 25 -6.15 12.33 -12.65
N ALA A 26 -6.23 12.19 -11.34
CA ALA A 26 -5.30 11.36 -10.59
C ALA A 26 -5.43 9.88 -10.96
N ILE A 27 -4.31 9.18 -10.92
CA ILE A 27 -4.24 7.77 -11.34
C ILE A 27 -5.14 6.85 -10.50
N TYR A 28 -5.39 7.21 -9.25
CA TYR A 28 -6.21 6.39 -8.34
C TYR A 28 -7.72 6.62 -8.46
N LEU A 29 -8.17 7.58 -9.28
CA LEU A 29 -9.60 7.91 -9.33
C LEU A 29 -10.46 6.70 -9.71
N GLY A 30 -11.40 6.38 -8.83
CA GLY A 30 -12.30 5.26 -9.01
C GLY A 30 -11.69 3.92 -8.58
N HIS A 31 -10.50 3.90 -8.00
CA HIS A 31 -9.80 2.67 -7.68
C HIS A 31 -9.31 2.61 -6.24
N ARG A 32 -9.07 1.39 -5.77
CA ARG A 32 -8.69 1.12 -4.40
C ARG A 32 -7.55 0.10 -4.36
N ILE A 33 -6.79 0.10 -3.27
CA ILE A 33 -5.74 -0.89 -3.03
C ILE A 33 -6.37 -2.21 -2.59
N ILE A 34 -5.86 -3.33 -3.09
CA ILE A 34 -6.31 -4.67 -2.70
C ILE A 34 -5.21 -5.53 -2.09
N GLU A 35 -3.96 -5.12 -2.23
CA GLU A 35 -2.85 -5.84 -1.61
C GLU A 35 -1.73 -4.87 -1.29
N ILE A 36 -1.11 -5.04 -0.12
CA ILE A 36 0.09 -4.31 0.28
C ILE A 36 1.13 -5.33 0.70
N GLY A 37 2.30 -5.28 0.10
CA GLY A 37 3.43 -6.10 0.50
C GLY A 37 4.61 -5.20 0.85
N CYS A 38 5.26 -5.47 1.98
CA CYS A 38 6.40 -4.69 2.46
C CYS A 38 7.48 -5.60 3.01
N VAL A 39 8.73 -5.26 2.74
CA VAL A 39 9.87 -5.89 3.41
C VAL A 39 10.74 -4.81 4.02
N GLU A 40 11.31 -5.12 5.18
CA GLU A 40 12.20 -4.20 5.87
C GLU A 40 13.64 -4.40 5.43
N VAL A 41 14.33 -3.29 5.19
CA VAL A 41 15.74 -3.27 4.86
C VAL A 41 16.43 -2.31 5.84
N ILE A 42 17.48 -2.76 6.49
CA ILE A 42 18.30 -1.90 7.35
C ILE A 42 19.74 -2.00 6.88
N ASN A 43 20.33 -0.85 6.59
CA ASN A 43 21.69 -0.77 6.08
C ASN A 43 21.90 -1.68 4.88
N ARG A 44 20.94 -1.65 3.93
CA ARG A 44 20.99 -2.40 2.67
C ARG A 44 20.85 -3.91 2.82
N ARG A 45 20.36 -4.38 3.96
CA ARG A 45 20.16 -5.82 4.18
C ARG A 45 18.73 -6.10 4.59
N LEU A 46 18.17 -7.16 4.01
CA LEU A 46 16.85 -7.63 4.42
C LEU A 46 16.95 -8.13 5.86
N THR A 47 15.99 -7.73 6.69
CA THR A 47 15.97 -8.12 8.10
C THR A 47 15.13 -9.36 8.37
N GLY A 48 14.28 -9.72 7.40
CA GLY A 48 13.30 -10.78 7.60
C GLY A 48 11.95 -10.26 8.10
N ARG A 49 11.89 -9.02 8.59
CA ARG A 49 10.60 -8.43 8.96
C ARG A 49 9.86 -8.03 7.69
N HIS A 50 8.57 -8.33 7.66
CA HIS A 50 7.73 -8.02 6.52
C HIS A 50 6.31 -7.73 6.99
N TYR A 51 5.53 -7.13 6.09
CA TYR A 51 4.12 -6.86 6.29
C TYR A 51 3.40 -7.25 5.01
N HIS A 52 2.29 -7.95 5.13
CA HIS A 52 1.53 -8.34 3.96
C HIS A 52 0.05 -8.42 4.31
N GLU A 53 -0.79 -7.72 3.55
CA GLU A 53 -2.24 -7.78 3.72
C GLU A 53 -2.93 -7.77 2.37
N TYR A 54 -3.95 -8.61 2.25
CA TYR A 54 -4.96 -8.44 1.22
C TYR A 54 -6.09 -7.62 1.81
N ILE A 55 -6.72 -6.80 0.97
CA ILE A 55 -7.69 -5.81 1.43
C ILE A 55 -8.95 -5.90 0.58
N ASN A 56 -10.10 -5.90 1.25
CA ASN A 56 -11.38 -5.82 0.55
C ASN A 56 -11.59 -4.37 0.12
N PRO A 57 -11.62 -4.08 -1.19
CA PRO A 57 -11.73 -2.70 -1.68
C PRO A 57 -13.15 -2.16 -1.68
N GLN A 58 -14.13 -2.98 -1.32
CA GLN A 58 -15.55 -2.61 -1.32
C GLN A 58 -16.06 -2.21 -2.69
N GLN A 59 -15.43 -2.70 -3.75
CA GLN A 59 -15.84 -2.52 -5.13
C GLN A 59 -15.28 -3.64 -5.98
N LEU A 60 -15.77 -3.77 -7.20
CA LEU A 60 -15.26 -4.78 -8.11
C LEU A 60 -13.87 -4.41 -8.62
N ILE A 61 -13.08 -5.45 -8.85
CA ILE A 61 -11.75 -5.31 -9.47
C ILE A 61 -11.95 -5.30 -10.98
N ASP A 62 -11.25 -4.41 -11.68
CA ASP A 62 -11.29 -4.39 -13.13
C ASP A 62 -10.76 -5.71 -13.68
N THR A 63 -11.42 -6.24 -14.70
CA THR A 63 -11.02 -7.51 -15.33
C THR A 63 -9.56 -7.46 -15.80
N GLU A 64 -9.14 -6.33 -16.36
CA GLU A 64 -7.77 -6.15 -16.83
C GLU A 64 -6.76 -6.24 -15.69
N ALA A 65 -7.11 -5.73 -14.51
CA ALA A 65 -6.26 -5.82 -13.34
C ALA A 65 -6.12 -7.27 -12.88
N ILE A 66 -7.23 -8.00 -12.86
CA ILE A 66 -7.22 -9.42 -12.48
C ILE A 66 -6.30 -10.21 -13.43
N GLU A 67 -6.31 -9.89 -14.71
CA GLU A 67 -5.44 -10.56 -15.68
C GLU A 67 -3.95 -10.36 -15.36
N VAL A 68 -3.62 -9.24 -14.73
CA VAL A 68 -2.24 -8.92 -14.37
C VAL A 68 -1.82 -9.59 -13.05
N HIS A 69 -2.61 -9.43 -12.00
CA HIS A 69 -2.19 -9.87 -10.65
C HIS A 69 -2.88 -11.15 -10.17
N GLY A 70 -3.95 -11.58 -10.85
CA GLY A 70 -4.62 -12.83 -10.50
C GLY A 70 -5.47 -12.81 -9.25
N ILE A 71 -5.65 -11.66 -8.63
CA ILE A 71 -6.46 -11.54 -7.40
C ILE A 71 -7.91 -11.34 -7.81
N THR A 72 -8.78 -12.27 -7.38
CA THR A 72 -10.18 -12.27 -7.80
C THR A 72 -11.07 -11.58 -6.77
N ASN A 73 -12.27 -11.17 -7.22
CA ASN A 73 -13.27 -10.60 -6.32
C ASN A 73 -13.66 -11.58 -5.21
N GLU A 74 -13.75 -12.86 -5.53
CA GLU A 74 -14.11 -13.89 -4.56
C GLU A 74 -13.03 -14.01 -3.48
N PHE A 75 -11.76 -13.95 -3.89
CA PHE A 75 -10.64 -14.13 -2.97
C PHE A 75 -10.62 -13.03 -1.90
N ILE A 76 -10.89 -11.78 -2.29
CA ILE A 76 -10.78 -10.65 -1.37
C ILE A 76 -12.07 -10.33 -0.63
N ALA A 77 -13.17 -11.03 -0.93
CA ALA A 77 -14.48 -10.72 -0.36
C ALA A 77 -14.52 -10.79 1.17
N ASP A 78 -13.72 -11.68 1.76
CA ASP A 78 -13.67 -11.85 3.21
C ASP A 78 -12.46 -11.18 3.86
N LYS A 79 -11.73 -10.38 3.13
CA LYS A 79 -10.55 -9.70 3.66
C LYS A 79 -10.92 -8.42 4.39
N PRO A 80 -10.05 -7.93 5.28
CA PRO A 80 -10.33 -6.69 6.00
C PRO A 80 -10.32 -5.49 5.06
N LYS A 81 -11.01 -4.45 5.47
CA LYS A 81 -11.00 -3.17 4.76
C LYS A 81 -9.74 -2.40 5.12
N PHE A 82 -9.37 -1.44 4.30
CA PHE A 82 -8.19 -0.63 4.57
C PHE A 82 -8.26 0.04 5.96
N ALA A 83 -9.45 0.53 6.33
CA ALA A 83 -9.64 1.15 7.64
C ALA A 83 -9.24 0.22 8.79
N GLU A 84 -9.44 -1.08 8.61
CA GLU A 84 -9.14 -2.06 9.66
C GLU A 84 -7.65 -2.37 9.77
N ILE A 85 -6.90 -2.26 8.67
CA ILE A 85 -5.48 -2.59 8.68
C ILE A 85 -4.59 -1.36 8.81
N SER A 86 -5.14 -0.16 8.68
CA SER A 86 -4.35 1.07 8.55
C SER A 86 -3.44 1.31 9.75
N LYS A 87 -3.92 1.05 10.95
CA LYS A 87 -3.12 1.28 12.17
C LYS A 87 -1.87 0.41 12.19
N GLY A 88 -2.03 -0.89 11.93
CA GLY A 88 -0.90 -1.81 11.91
C GLY A 88 0.07 -1.50 10.77
N PHE A 89 -0.45 -1.07 9.63
CA PHE A 89 0.40 -0.66 8.51
C PHE A 89 1.22 0.58 8.87
N ILE A 90 0.58 1.61 9.45
CA ILE A 90 1.27 2.82 9.87
C ILE A 90 2.37 2.47 10.89
N GLU A 91 2.07 1.62 11.85
CA GLU A 91 3.05 1.20 12.85
C GLU A 91 4.25 0.51 12.21
N PHE A 92 4.01 -0.31 11.19
CA PHE A 92 5.10 -1.02 10.51
C PHE A 92 6.04 -0.06 9.77
N ILE A 93 5.50 0.94 9.08
CA ILE A 93 6.31 1.86 8.27
C ILE A 93 6.86 3.05 9.05
N ASP A 94 6.42 3.24 10.29
CA ASP A 94 6.76 4.43 11.06
C ASP A 94 8.27 4.62 11.19
N GLY A 95 8.73 5.82 10.87
CA GLY A 95 10.14 6.17 10.95
C GLY A 95 11.01 5.66 9.82
N ALA A 96 10.44 4.95 8.84
CA ALA A 96 11.21 4.41 7.74
C ALA A 96 11.06 5.25 6.48
N GLU A 97 12.07 5.16 5.61
CA GLU A 97 11.94 5.65 4.25
C GLU A 97 11.21 4.60 3.43
N VAL A 98 10.12 4.98 2.80
CA VAL A 98 9.34 4.04 1.97
C VAL A 98 9.84 4.15 0.54
N VAL A 99 10.17 3.00 -0.03
CA VAL A 99 10.71 2.89 -1.39
C VAL A 99 9.80 1.96 -2.19
N ALA A 100 9.40 2.38 -3.37
CA ALA A 100 8.57 1.57 -4.24
C ALA A 100 9.12 1.61 -5.67
N HIS A 101 8.91 0.53 -6.43
CA HIS A 101 9.35 0.44 -7.80
C HIS A 101 8.71 1.54 -8.67
N ASN A 102 7.42 1.76 -8.48
CA ASN A 102 6.70 2.83 -9.15
C ASN A 102 6.13 3.76 -8.08
N ALA A 103 7.00 4.55 -7.47
CA ALA A 103 6.65 5.34 -6.29
C ALA A 103 5.47 6.28 -6.51
N ASN A 104 5.39 6.92 -7.69
CA ASN A 104 4.27 7.82 -7.97
C ASN A 104 2.94 7.08 -7.92
N PHE A 105 2.91 5.86 -8.43
CA PHE A 105 1.71 5.03 -8.41
C PHE A 105 1.37 4.62 -6.98
N ASP A 106 2.31 3.94 -6.31
CA ASP A 106 2.05 3.36 -4.99
C ASP A 106 1.77 4.43 -3.93
N VAL A 107 2.53 5.51 -3.93
CA VAL A 107 2.36 6.59 -2.96
C VAL A 107 1.03 7.31 -3.19
N SER A 108 0.67 7.56 -4.46
CA SER A 108 -0.60 8.22 -4.77
C SER A 108 -1.80 7.41 -4.28
N PHE A 109 -1.78 6.11 -4.51
CA PHE A 109 -2.85 5.23 -4.02
C PHE A 109 -2.87 5.19 -2.50
N MET A 110 -1.70 5.13 -1.87
CA MET A 110 -1.61 5.09 -0.41
C MET A 110 -2.14 6.37 0.22
N ASP A 111 -1.72 7.53 -0.30
CA ASP A 111 -2.21 8.81 0.18
C ASP A 111 -3.72 8.94 0.00
N HIS A 112 -4.24 8.43 -1.11
CA HIS A 112 -5.67 8.43 -1.35
C HIS A 112 -6.41 7.58 -0.31
N GLU A 113 -5.91 6.37 -0.03
CA GLU A 113 -6.54 5.51 0.98
C GLU A 113 -6.58 6.18 2.35
N PHE A 114 -5.48 6.81 2.76
CA PHE A 114 -5.45 7.52 4.04
C PHE A 114 -6.40 8.72 4.04
N SER A 115 -6.53 9.41 2.91
CA SER A 115 -7.45 10.55 2.82
C SER A 115 -8.89 10.13 3.03
N LEU A 116 -9.27 8.93 2.60
CA LEU A 116 -10.62 8.41 2.77
C LEU A 116 -10.95 8.09 4.23
N LEU A 117 -9.94 7.95 5.07
CA LEU A 117 -10.14 7.67 6.50
C LEU A 117 -10.31 8.92 7.33
N GLN A 118 -10.02 10.09 6.77
CA GLN A 118 -10.12 11.32 7.53
C GLN A 118 -11.58 11.72 7.67
N PRO A 119 -11.98 12.20 8.85
CA PRO A 119 -13.35 12.67 9.03
C PRO A 119 -13.60 13.84 8.09
N SER A 120 -14.76 13.83 7.44
CA SER A 120 -15.15 14.93 6.62
C SER A 120 -15.44 16.08 7.56
N GLY A 121 -14.66 17.06 7.49
CA GLY A 121 -14.63 18.20 8.26
C GLY A 121 -15.73 18.89 8.59
N PRO A 122 -16.03 19.86 9.28
CA PRO A 122 -16.03 21.22 8.92
C PRO A 122 -14.66 21.72 8.97
#